data_79e12c3211927cc96717462e4b12589c
#
_entry.id   79e12c3211927cc96717462e4b12589c
#
_cell.length_a   1.000
_cell.length_b   1.000
_cell.length_c   1.000
_cell.angle_alpha   90.00
_cell.angle_beta   90.00
_cell.angle_gamma   90.00
#
_symmetry.space_group_name_H-M   'P 1'
#
loop_
_entity.id
_entity.type
_entity.pdbx_description
1 polymer ?
#
loop_
_entity_poly.entity_id
_entity_poly.type
_entity_poly.pdbx_seq_one_letter_code
_entity_poly.pdbx_strand_id
1 'polypeptide(L)'
;MKQRAQRIITGLATVGASLALAQGAQAQALVSTIPGAVVLARILVKVHGGLVTQSDLERVQINALRARGTPPQTDAELQRVIEEITPDLIVNAVEELLLVQRGRDLGYSLSDEDFQEILDDIKETNNMNDEQLVAALQADEGMTLPELRVVMERQRLVSATTQVEVLARISITDIEAREYYDTHLEEFTNPATVTLREILIAVPAEGGALNVARDNQAKAAAAAARARVLAGDDFGQVASEVSDAASQANGGLIGPIALADLAESVREQIEALEVGAVGQLERTTAGYQILKLVSATQPTPDPFDDVRQSILDNFFDERRRRALDEYLIKLRDEAIIEWKDEGLKRLYDEALANRNSTGG
;
A
#
# COMPACT_ATOMS: atom_id res chain seq x y z
N MET A 1 -3.17 13.60 16.80
CA MET A 1 -1.97 13.36 17.61
C MET A 1 -2.00 12.03 18.37
N LYS A 2 -3.11 11.62 19.02
CA LYS A 2 -3.22 10.34 19.79
C LYS A 2 -2.87 9.05 19.03
N GLN A 3 -3.13 8.95 17.73
CA GLN A 3 -2.85 7.72 16.95
C GLN A 3 -1.38 7.50 16.55
N ARG A 4 -0.51 8.52 16.63
CA ARG A 4 0.91 8.38 16.27
C ARG A 4 1.81 8.01 17.46
N ALA A 5 1.45 8.42 18.68
CA ALA A 5 2.18 7.99 19.89
C ALA A 5 2.08 6.48 20.14
N GLN A 6 0.98 5.85 19.72
CA GLN A 6 0.76 4.41 19.84
C GLN A 6 1.68 3.55 18.94
N ARG A 7 2.29 4.12 17.90
CA ARG A 7 3.19 3.37 16.99
C ARG A 7 4.64 3.30 17.43
N ILE A 8 5.04 4.10 18.41
CA ILE A 8 6.44 4.12 18.90
C ILE A 8 6.73 2.93 19.82
N ILE A 9 5.74 2.38 20.49
CA ILE A 9 5.95 1.34 21.54
C ILE A 9 5.32 -0.03 21.21
N THR A 10 4.53 -0.18 20.14
CA THR A 10 3.85 -1.45 19.82
C THR A 10 4.67 -2.42 18.96
N GLY A 11 5.96 -2.17 18.74
CA GLY A 11 6.86 -3.00 17.94
C GLY A 11 7.69 -4.02 18.72
N LEU A 12 7.29 -4.42 19.94
CA LEU A 12 8.07 -5.35 20.75
C LEU A 12 7.46 -6.74 20.82
N ALA A 13 8.00 -7.64 20.04
CA ALA A 13 8.17 -9.04 20.43
C ALA A 13 9.34 -9.66 19.65
N THR A 14 10.42 -9.90 20.39
CA THR A 14 11.42 -10.96 20.20
C THR A 14 12.01 -11.20 18.81
N VAL A 15 13.28 -10.84 18.60
CA VAL A 15 14.36 -11.77 18.20
C VAL A 15 15.71 -11.11 18.59
N GLY A 16 16.33 -11.60 19.64
CA GLY A 16 17.74 -11.36 19.90
C GLY A 16 18.57 -12.16 18.89
N ALA A 17 19.05 -11.49 17.85
CA ALA A 17 20.12 -11.98 17.01
C ALA A 17 21.28 -11.01 17.14
N SER A 18 22.34 -11.47 17.84
CA SER A 18 23.62 -10.79 17.92
C SER A 18 24.23 -10.73 16.52
N LEU A 19 24.07 -9.62 15.82
CA LEU A 19 24.82 -9.35 14.59
C LEU A 19 26.21 -8.84 15.01
N ALA A 20 27.21 -9.72 14.91
CA ALA A 20 28.62 -9.33 14.87
C ALA A 20 28.86 -8.64 13.52
N LEU A 21 28.97 -7.32 13.53
CA LEU A 21 29.36 -6.52 12.36
C LEU A 21 30.83 -6.85 12.00
N ALA A 22 31.02 -7.55 10.91
CA ALA A 22 32.32 -7.68 10.28
C ALA A 22 32.76 -6.30 9.73
N GLN A 23 33.78 -5.73 10.34
CA GLN A 23 34.36 -4.42 9.96
C GLN A 23 34.98 -4.51 8.57
N GLY A 24 34.38 -3.84 7.60
CA GLY A 24 34.97 -3.57 6.30
C GLY A 24 36.14 -2.59 6.43
N ALA A 25 37.37 -3.10 6.37
CA ALA A 25 38.59 -2.42 6.64
C ALA A 25 39.12 -1.60 5.43
N GLN A 26 38.34 -0.69 4.84
CA GLN A 26 38.89 0.19 3.77
C GLN A 26 38.47 1.66 3.83
N ALA A 27 37.70 2.11 4.82
CA ALA A 27 37.37 3.55 4.98
C ALA A 27 38.27 4.28 6.02
N GLN A 28 39.36 3.68 6.48
CA GLN A 28 40.18 4.25 7.56
C GLN A 28 41.33 5.16 7.08
N ALA A 29 41.43 5.52 5.83
CA ALA A 29 42.63 6.14 5.29
C ALA A 29 42.74 7.68 5.38
N LEU A 30 41.89 8.37 6.10
CA LEU A 30 42.03 9.84 6.30
C LEU A 30 41.70 10.29 7.73
N VAL A 31 41.94 9.49 8.73
CA VAL A 31 41.74 9.90 10.11
C VAL A 31 43.08 10.24 10.76
N SER A 32 43.24 11.54 10.96
CA SER A 32 43.96 12.17 12.05
C SER A 32 45.44 11.84 12.25
N THR A 33 46.26 12.80 11.95
CA THR A 33 47.65 12.89 12.40
C THR A 33 47.80 13.23 13.90
N ILE A 34 46.73 13.26 14.68
CA ILE A 34 46.75 13.54 16.12
C ILE A 34 46.56 12.24 16.89
N PRO A 35 47.55 11.75 17.62
CA PRO A 35 47.40 10.55 18.45
C PRO A 35 46.33 10.78 19.54
N GLY A 36 45.34 9.90 19.56
CA GLY A 36 44.26 9.95 20.55
C GLY A 36 43.01 10.73 20.12
N ALA A 37 42.93 11.27 18.91
CA ALA A 37 41.69 11.86 18.41
C ALA A 37 40.63 10.78 18.15
N VAL A 38 39.49 10.93 18.76
CA VAL A 38 38.31 10.10 18.51
C VAL A 38 37.40 10.83 17.52
N VAL A 39 37.07 10.19 16.39
CA VAL A 39 36.06 10.72 15.46
C VAL A 39 34.72 10.55 16.13
N LEU A 40 34.14 11.65 16.59
CA LEU A 40 32.82 11.65 17.27
C LEU A 40 31.65 11.47 16.28
N ALA A 41 31.79 12.01 15.05
CA ALA A 41 30.82 11.82 13.98
C ALA A 41 31.44 12.17 12.63
N ARG A 42 31.14 11.40 11.58
CA ARG A 42 31.45 11.77 10.20
C ARG A 42 30.26 12.52 9.62
N ILE A 43 30.47 13.78 9.25
CA ILE A 43 29.45 14.60 8.58
C ILE A 43 29.38 14.16 7.12
N LEU A 44 28.18 13.87 6.61
CA LEU A 44 27.89 13.49 5.23
C LEU A 44 27.43 14.68 4.39
N VAL A 45 26.50 15.46 4.95
CA VAL A 45 25.95 16.66 4.31
C VAL A 45 25.59 17.70 5.37
N LYS A 46 25.75 18.98 5.01
CA LYS A 46 25.31 20.11 5.80
C LYS A 46 24.29 20.90 5.01
N VAL A 47 23.15 21.18 5.63
CA VAL A 47 22.04 21.94 5.05
C VAL A 47 21.79 23.16 5.94
N HIS A 48 22.13 24.36 5.47
CA HIS A 48 22.18 25.59 6.27
C HIS A 48 23.01 25.41 7.55
N GLY A 49 22.40 25.20 8.69
CA GLY A 49 23.06 24.91 9.97
C GLY A 49 22.85 23.48 10.48
N GLY A 50 21.99 22.71 9.81
CA GLY A 50 21.71 21.31 10.13
C GLY A 50 22.73 20.38 9.53
N LEU A 51 22.96 19.23 10.17
CA LEU A 51 23.92 18.22 9.75
C LEU A 51 23.22 16.88 9.60
N VAL A 52 23.59 16.12 8.57
CA VAL A 52 23.35 14.66 8.52
C VAL A 52 24.71 13.99 8.72
N THR A 53 24.78 13.16 9.74
CA THR A 53 25.97 12.36 10.04
C THR A 53 25.82 10.94 9.51
N GLN A 54 26.92 10.21 9.49
CA GLN A 54 26.89 8.78 9.14
C GLN A 54 26.00 8.00 10.12
N SER A 55 26.08 8.29 11.42
CA SER A 55 25.25 7.64 12.44
C SER A 55 23.75 7.93 12.25
N ASP A 56 23.39 9.13 11.77
CA ASP A 56 21.99 9.45 11.44
C ASP A 56 21.51 8.61 10.25
N LEU A 57 22.33 8.48 9.19
CA LEU A 57 22.01 7.67 8.02
C LEU A 57 21.88 6.18 8.39
N GLU A 58 22.84 5.64 9.15
CA GLU A 58 22.81 4.25 9.63
C GLU A 58 21.55 3.97 10.45
N ARG A 59 21.15 4.88 11.32
CA ARG A 59 19.92 4.75 12.12
C ARG A 59 18.66 4.68 11.26
N VAL A 60 18.52 5.56 10.25
CA VAL A 60 17.35 5.52 9.36
C VAL A 60 17.36 4.30 8.45
N GLN A 61 18.54 3.80 8.04
CA GLN A 61 18.69 2.53 7.31
C GLN A 61 18.23 1.34 8.16
N ILE A 62 18.66 1.26 9.43
CA ILE A 62 18.24 0.21 10.36
C ILE A 62 16.70 0.24 10.55
N ASN A 63 16.13 1.42 10.73
CA ASN A 63 14.69 1.57 10.90
C ASN A 63 13.93 1.16 9.64
N ALA A 64 14.42 1.51 8.45
CA ALA A 64 13.84 1.10 7.18
C ALA A 64 13.90 -0.43 6.98
N LEU A 65 15.03 -1.06 7.35
CA LEU A 65 15.17 -2.52 7.34
C LEU A 65 14.18 -3.21 8.28
N ARG A 66 14.01 -2.70 9.49
CA ARG A 66 13.03 -3.23 10.46
C ARG A 66 11.58 -3.11 9.94
N ALA A 67 11.25 -2.02 9.27
CA ALA A 67 9.92 -1.76 8.73
C ALA A 67 9.54 -2.69 7.55
N ARG A 68 10.51 -3.30 6.86
CA ARG A 68 10.25 -4.24 5.75
C ARG A 68 9.65 -5.59 6.21
N GLY A 69 9.71 -5.91 7.49
CA GLY A 69 9.11 -7.13 8.05
C GLY A 69 9.84 -8.44 7.72
N THR A 70 10.68 -8.47 6.68
CA THR A 70 11.51 -9.61 6.28
C THR A 70 13.00 -9.20 6.39
N PRO A 71 13.73 -9.67 7.41
CA PRO A 71 15.13 -9.35 7.56
C PRO A 71 15.96 -10.04 6.47
N PRO A 72 16.98 -9.36 5.90
CA PRO A 72 17.90 -9.98 4.96
C PRO A 72 18.62 -11.17 5.61
N GLN A 73 18.75 -12.26 4.85
CA GLN A 73 19.30 -13.52 5.37
C GLN A 73 20.81 -13.66 5.16
N THR A 74 21.40 -12.82 4.31
CA THR A 74 22.83 -12.83 3.97
C THR A 74 23.40 -11.42 3.90
N ASP A 75 24.71 -11.28 4.10
CA ASP A 75 25.41 -10.00 3.98
C ASP A 75 25.27 -9.39 2.59
N ALA A 76 25.25 -10.21 1.54
CA ALA A 76 25.05 -9.74 0.16
C ALA A 76 23.63 -9.21 -0.09
N GLU A 77 22.64 -9.80 0.54
CA GLU A 77 21.26 -9.32 0.50
C GLU A 77 21.12 -8.02 1.30
N LEU A 78 21.73 -7.96 2.49
CA LEU A 78 21.78 -6.75 3.30
C LEU A 78 22.39 -5.58 2.55
N GLN A 79 23.55 -5.78 1.93
CA GLN A 79 24.21 -4.76 1.12
C GLN A 79 23.30 -4.27 -0.01
N ARG A 80 22.68 -5.18 -0.76
CA ARG A 80 21.78 -4.86 -1.86
C ARG A 80 20.58 -4.03 -1.40
N VAL A 81 19.98 -4.39 -0.27
CA VAL A 81 18.85 -3.65 0.29
C VAL A 81 19.29 -2.26 0.76
N ILE A 82 20.47 -2.13 1.40
CA ILE A 82 21.01 -0.83 1.82
C ILE A 82 21.27 0.05 0.60
N GLU A 83 21.86 -0.48 -0.46
CA GLU A 83 22.11 0.27 -1.71
C GLU A 83 20.78 0.75 -2.34
N GLU A 84 19.74 -0.10 -2.32
CA GLU A 84 18.39 0.22 -2.84
C GLU A 84 17.71 1.37 -2.08
N ILE A 85 17.77 1.34 -0.73
CA ILE A 85 17.01 2.31 0.09
C ILE A 85 17.77 3.61 0.37
N THR A 86 19.11 3.60 0.31
CA THR A 86 19.95 4.76 0.68
C THR A 86 19.65 6.03 -0.13
N PRO A 87 19.42 5.97 -1.46
CA PRO A 87 19.11 7.16 -2.25
C PRO A 87 17.87 7.91 -1.73
N ASP A 88 16.79 7.21 -1.44
CA ASP A 88 15.59 7.83 -0.90
C ASP A 88 15.75 8.32 0.53
N LEU A 89 16.48 7.58 1.36
CA LEU A 89 16.73 7.97 2.75
C LEU A 89 17.55 9.25 2.84
N ILE A 90 18.56 9.45 1.98
CA ILE A 90 19.35 10.69 2.00
C ILE A 90 18.56 11.87 1.46
N VAL A 91 17.70 11.70 0.45
CA VAL A 91 16.78 12.74 -0.02
C VAL A 91 15.85 13.16 1.12
N ASN A 92 15.21 12.19 1.78
CA ASN A 92 14.29 12.47 2.88
C ASN A 92 14.99 13.17 4.06
N ALA A 93 16.23 12.79 4.37
CA ALA A 93 17.01 13.43 5.44
C ALA A 93 17.34 14.90 5.13
N VAL A 94 17.70 15.21 3.88
CA VAL A 94 17.93 16.59 3.43
C VAL A 94 16.63 17.38 3.47
N GLU A 95 15.54 16.85 2.94
CA GLU A 95 14.22 17.49 2.92
C GLU A 95 13.69 17.76 4.33
N GLU A 96 13.88 16.82 5.25
CA GLU A 96 13.53 17.01 6.66
C GLU A 96 14.30 18.20 7.27
N LEU A 97 15.62 18.29 7.01
CA LEU A 97 16.41 19.43 7.50
C LEU A 97 15.96 20.77 6.91
N LEU A 98 15.56 20.80 5.63
CA LEU A 98 15.00 22.00 5.00
C LEU A 98 13.71 22.44 5.69
N LEU A 99 12.81 21.50 5.95
CA LEU A 99 11.54 21.78 6.67
C LEU A 99 11.80 22.21 8.11
N VAL A 100 12.72 21.57 8.81
CA VAL A 100 13.13 21.94 10.17
C VAL A 100 13.69 23.35 10.21
N GLN A 101 14.60 23.70 9.30
CA GLN A 101 15.16 25.04 9.23
C GLN A 101 14.08 26.07 8.97
N ARG A 102 13.22 25.82 7.99
CA ARG A 102 12.10 26.71 7.69
C ARG A 102 11.17 26.89 8.89
N GLY A 103 10.91 25.83 9.64
CA GLY A 103 10.12 25.90 10.87
C GLY A 103 10.74 26.81 11.93
N ARG A 104 12.08 26.75 12.06
CA ARG A 104 12.82 27.66 12.95
C ARG A 104 12.76 29.11 12.49
N ASP A 105 12.89 29.35 11.17
CA ASP A 105 12.78 30.70 10.59
C ASP A 105 11.38 31.30 10.78
N LEU A 106 10.36 30.43 10.83
CA LEU A 106 8.98 30.83 11.16
C LEU A 106 8.74 31.03 12.66
N GLY A 107 9.75 30.78 13.51
CA GLY A 107 9.69 30.96 14.96
C GLY A 107 9.10 29.77 15.72
N TYR A 108 8.94 28.62 15.10
CA TYR A 108 8.49 27.41 15.80
C TYR A 108 9.63 26.80 16.62
N SER A 109 9.27 26.25 17.77
CA SER A 109 10.16 25.49 18.65
C SER A 109 9.36 24.53 19.51
N LEU A 110 10.02 23.65 20.23
CA LEU A 110 9.44 22.83 21.28
C LEU A 110 9.81 23.43 22.63
N SER A 111 8.85 24.04 23.33
CA SER A 111 9.07 24.56 24.67
C SER A 111 9.30 23.43 25.69
N ASP A 112 9.84 23.78 26.87
CA ASP A 112 10.00 22.80 27.96
C ASP A 112 8.66 22.30 28.46
N GLU A 113 7.65 23.15 28.48
CA GLU A 113 6.28 22.83 28.87
C GLU A 113 5.62 21.87 27.90
N ASP A 114 5.68 22.16 26.60
CA ASP A 114 5.16 21.27 25.55
C ASP A 114 5.86 19.90 25.58
N PHE A 115 7.19 19.87 25.82
CA PHE A 115 7.93 18.62 25.90
C PHE A 115 7.49 17.80 27.11
N GLN A 116 7.29 18.45 28.27
CA GLN A 116 6.81 17.76 29.48
C GLN A 116 5.40 17.18 29.25
N GLU A 117 4.50 17.92 28.61
CA GLU A 117 3.16 17.43 28.24
C GLU A 117 3.24 16.17 27.35
N ILE A 118 4.16 16.15 26.38
CA ILE A 118 4.38 14.96 25.53
C ILE A 118 4.86 13.77 26.38
N LEU A 119 5.78 13.99 27.34
CA LEU A 119 6.24 12.93 28.23
C LEU A 119 5.12 12.40 29.12
N ASP A 120 4.28 13.28 29.63
CA ASP A 120 3.14 12.90 30.47
C ASP A 120 2.09 12.10 29.66
N ASP A 121 1.79 12.52 28.43
CA ASP A 121 0.92 11.78 27.49
C ASP A 121 1.47 10.37 27.18
N ILE A 122 2.78 10.23 26.95
CA ILE A 122 3.44 8.94 26.72
C ILE A 122 3.30 8.04 27.94
N LYS A 123 3.57 8.59 29.13
CA LYS A 123 3.46 7.86 30.40
C LYS A 123 2.03 7.39 30.67
N GLU A 124 1.05 8.28 30.48
CA GLU A 124 -0.36 7.96 30.66
C GLU A 124 -0.83 6.88 29.69
N THR A 125 -0.51 7.05 28.40
CA THR A 125 -0.93 6.10 27.35
C THR A 125 -0.38 4.69 27.56
N ASN A 126 0.86 4.58 28.08
CA ASN A 126 1.55 3.30 28.27
C ASN A 126 1.52 2.84 29.73
N ASN A 127 0.86 3.55 30.62
CA ASN A 127 0.78 3.28 32.05
C ASN A 127 2.17 3.12 32.70
N MET A 128 3.07 4.07 32.40
CA MET A 128 4.47 4.08 32.85
C MET A 128 4.73 5.25 33.82
N ASN A 129 5.70 5.04 34.70
CA ASN A 129 6.31 6.12 35.48
C ASN A 129 7.59 6.64 34.77
N ASP A 130 8.24 7.69 35.34
CA ASP A 130 9.45 8.31 34.75
C ASP A 130 10.60 7.30 34.60
N GLU A 131 10.83 6.45 35.59
CA GLU A 131 11.91 5.44 35.57
C GLU A 131 11.66 4.40 34.48
N GLN A 132 10.41 3.95 34.34
CA GLN A 132 10.01 3.00 33.30
C GLN A 132 10.10 3.60 31.92
N LEU A 133 9.74 4.87 31.73
CA LEU A 133 9.89 5.57 30.47
C LEU A 133 11.36 5.65 30.04
N VAL A 134 12.25 6.07 30.95
CA VAL A 134 13.69 6.13 30.67
C VAL A 134 14.27 4.76 30.35
N ALA A 135 13.87 3.74 31.10
CA ALA A 135 14.32 2.36 30.85
C ALA A 135 13.83 1.83 29.49
N ALA A 136 12.58 2.10 29.11
CA ALA A 136 12.01 1.71 27.83
C ALA A 136 12.71 2.41 26.66
N LEU A 137 12.94 3.73 26.74
CA LEU A 137 13.67 4.48 25.73
C LEU A 137 15.08 3.94 25.50
N GLN A 138 15.78 3.59 26.59
CA GLN A 138 17.13 3.04 26.50
C GLN A 138 17.14 1.61 25.94
N ALA A 139 16.15 0.78 26.33
CA ALA A 139 16.09 -0.62 25.90
C ALA A 139 15.64 -0.76 24.42
N ASP A 140 14.67 0.04 24.00
CA ASP A 140 14.00 -0.13 22.72
C ASP A 140 14.67 0.66 21.60
N GLU A 141 15.09 1.90 21.92
CA GLU A 141 15.63 2.85 20.94
C GLU A 141 17.10 3.18 21.19
N GLY A 142 17.68 2.76 22.32
CA GLY A 142 19.02 3.17 22.75
C GLY A 142 19.13 4.70 22.98
N MET A 143 18.01 5.33 23.30
CA MET A 143 17.84 6.79 23.28
C MET A 143 17.72 7.35 24.70
N THR A 144 18.29 8.52 24.91
CA THR A 144 18.14 9.32 26.14
C THR A 144 16.99 10.33 26.03
N LEU A 145 16.52 10.89 27.16
CA LEU A 145 15.51 11.95 27.14
C LEU A 145 15.92 13.20 26.34
N PRO A 146 17.18 13.70 26.42
CA PRO A 146 17.62 14.79 25.56
C PRO A 146 17.56 14.46 24.06
N GLU A 147 17.90 13.23 23.69
CA GLU A 147 17.81 12.77 22.28
C GLU A 147 16.35 12.66 21.84
N LEU A 148 15.46 12.15 22.69
CA LEU A 148 14.02 12.15 22.44
C LEU A 148 13.50 13.58 22.19
N ARG A 149 13.93 14.54 23.00
CA ARG A 149 13.57 15.95 22.82
C ARG A 149 13.94 16.47 21.43
N VAL A 150 15.16 16.19 20.98
CA VAL A 150 15.63 16.60 19.65
C VAL A 150 14.75 15.98 18.55
N VAL A 151 14.38 14.71 18.69
CA VAL A 151 13.50 14.03 17.74
C VAL A 151 12.09 14.66 17.75
N MET A 152 11.53 14.91 18.93
CA MET A 152 10.20 15.53 19.06
C MET A 152 10.17 16.97 18.53
N GLU A 153 11.20 17.77 18.82
CA GLU A 153 11.34 19.12 18.28
C GLU A 153 11.36 19.10 16.75
N ARG A 154 12.19 18.21 16.15
CA ARG A 154 12.29 18.06 14.71
C ARG A 154 10.94 17.69 14.09
N GLN A 155 10.24 16.74 14.68
CA GLN A 155 8.91 16.30 14.25
C GLN A 155 7.87 17.45 14.33
N ARG A 156 7.90 18.23 15.41
CA ARG A 156 7.04 19.41 15.58
C ARG A 156 7.30 20.46 14.52
N LEU A 157 8.58 20.78 14.27
CA LEU A 157 8.98 21.76 13.25
C LEU A 157 8.54 21.33 11.84
N VAL A 158 8.78 20.09 11.45
CA VAL A 158 8.33 19.54 10.17
C VAL A 158 6.81 19.61 10.04
N SER A 159 6.09 19.17 11.08
CA SER A 159 4.62 19.19 11.08
C SER A 159 4.06 20.62 11.00
N ALA A 160 4.58 21.55 11.80
CA ALA A 160 4.14 22.95 11.80
C ALA A 160 4.42 23.63 10.45
N THR A 161 5.62 23.42 9.90
CA THR A 161 6.00 23.97 8.59
C THR A 161 5.08 23.43 7.50
N THR A 162 4.87 22.11 7.43
CA THR A 162 3.99 21.49 6.48
C THR A 162 2.55 21.99 6.61
N GLN A 163 2.06 22.11 7.84
CA GLN A 163 0.70 22.62 8.10
C GLN A 163 0.50 24.02 7.54
N VAL A 164 1.43 24.94 7.80
CA VAL A 164 1.26 26.37 7.44
C VAL A 164 1.64 26.64 5.99
N GLU A 165 2.74 26.06 5.51
CA GLU A 165 3.26 26.40 4.19
C GLU A 165 2.65 25.56 3.06
N VAL A 166 2.12 24.38 3.38
CA VAL A 166 1.56 23.45 2.39
C VAL A 166 0.05 23.26 2.62
N LEU A 167 -0.35 22.67 3.75
CA LEU A 167 -1.72 22.22 3.95
C LEU A 167 -2.72 23.37 4.05
N ALA A 168 -2.36 24.48 4.68
CA ALA A 168 -3.23 25.66 4.81
C ALA A 168 -3.57 26.33 3.44
N ARG A 169 -2.84 25.99 2.40
CA ARG A 169 -3.04 26.52 1.04
C ARG A 169 -3.86 25.61 0.14
N ILE A 170 -4.16 24.39 0.62
CA ILE A 170 -4.98 23.43 -0.13
C ILE A 170 -6.44 23.78 0.09
N SER A 171 -7.14 24.02 -1.01
CA SER A 171 -8.59 24.22 -1.02
C SER A 171 -9.21 23.14 -1.90
N ILE A 172 -10.24 22.49 -1.42
CA ILE A 172 -11.05 21.52 -2.16
C ILE A 172 -12.50 21.84 -1.88
N THR A 173 -13.31 21.79 -2.92
CA THR A 173 -14.72 22.15 -2.83
C THR A 173 -15.61 20.97 -3.17
N ASP A 174 -16.84 20.97 -2.64
CA ASP A 174 -17.88 20.03 -3.02
C ASP A 174 -18.26 20.11 -4.50
N ILE A 175 -18.08 21.29 -5.10
CA ILE A 175 -18.34 21.50 -6.52
C ILE A 175 -17.37 20.68 -7.37
N GLU A 176 -16.09 20.71 -7.05
CA GLU A 176 -15.07 19.89 -7.74
C GLU A 176 -15.31 18.40 -7.57
N ALA A 177 -15.68 17.98 -6.36
CA ALA A 177 -16.01 16.58 -6.11
C ALA A 177 -17.24 16.12 -6.92
N ARG A 178 -18.24 16.98 -7.02
CA ARG A 178 -19.46 16.71 -7.82
C ARG A 178 -19.15 16.64 -9.30
N GLU A 179 -18.34 17.56 -9.82
CA GLU A 179 -17.92 17.58 -11.23
C GLU A 179 -17.12 16.32 -11.57
N TYR A 180 -16.22 15.89 -10.68
CA TYR A 180 -15.49 14.65 -10.87
C TYR A 180 -16.42 13.44 -10.91
N TYR A 181 -17.33 13.33 -9.96
CA TYR A 181 -18.32 12.25 -9.94
C TYR A 181 -19.14 12.20 -11.23
N ASP A 182 -19.65 13.35 -11.68
CA ASP A 182 -20.52 13.42 -12.85
C ASP A 182 -19.75 13.09 -14.16
N THR A 183 -18.45 13.37 -14.21
CA THR A 183 -17.59 13.08 -15.39
C THR A 183 -16.95 11.70 -15.35
N HIS A 184 -16.88 11.04 -14.16
CA HIS A 184 -16.25 9.73 -13.95
C HIS A 184 -17.25 8.74 -13.34
N LEU A 185 -18.52 8.82 -13.74
CA LEU A 185 -19.60 8.03 -13.17
C LEU A 185 -19.35 6.51 -13.24
N GLU A 186 -18.58 6.07 -14.23
CA GLU A 186 -18.19 4.68 -14.40
C GLU A 186 -17.31 4.15 -13.25
N GLU A 187 -16.46 5.00 -12.64
CA GLU A 187 -15.63 4.64 -11.49
C GLU A 187 -16.47 4.35 -10.23
N PHE A 188 -17.66 4.93 -10.17
CA PHE A 188 -18.60 4.82 -9.06
C PHE A 188 -19.79 3.91 -9.36
N THR A 189 -19.74 3.20 -10.50
CA THR A 189 -20.84 2.35 -10.92
C THR A 189 -20.56 0.90 -10.56
N ASN A 190 -21.40 0.33 -9.72
CA ASN A 190 -21.40 -1.09 -9.45
C ASN A 190 -21.75 -1.84 -10.75
N PRO A 191 -20.93 -2.81 -11.19
CA PRO A 191 -21.16 -3.52 -12.44
C PRO A 191 -22.46 -4.32 -12.38
N ALA A 192 -23.04 -4.54 -13.55
CA ALA A 192 -24.11 -5.52 -13.70
C ALA A 192 -23.63 -6.90 -13.25
N THR A 193 -24.42 -7.57 -12.40
CA THR A 193 -24.13 -8.94 -11.96
C THR A 193 -25.22 -9.90 -12.36
N VAL A 194 -24.85 -11.15 -12.53
CA VAL A 194 -25.78 -12.24 -12.79
C VAL A 194 -25.58 -13.38 -11.81
N THR A 195 -26.66 -14.02 -11.43
CA THR A 195 -26.64 -15.31 -10.73
C THR A 195 -27.21 -16.36 -11.66
N LEU A 196 -26.46 -17.43 -11.83
CA LEU A 196 -26.79 -18.50 -12.77
C LEU A 196 -26.95 -19.84 -12.05
N ARG A 197 -27.62 -20.77 -12.72
CA ARG A 197 -27.44 -22.19 -12.42
C ARG A 197 -26.93 -22.88 -13.68
N GLU A 198 -26.07 -23.90 -13.50
CA GLU A 198 -25.53 -24.69 -14.58
C GLU A 198 -25.79 -26.18 -14.38
N ILE A 199 -25.97 -26.86 -15.47
CA ILE A 199 -25.84 -28.33 -15.58
C ILE A 199 -24.77 -28.58 -16.64
N LEU A 200 -23.69 -29.25 -16.27
CA LEU A 200 -22.65 -29.69 -17.16
C LEU A 200 -22.64 -31.19 -17.22
N ILE A 201 -22.73 -31.75 -18.42
CA ILE A 201 -22.47 -33.16 -18.64
C ILE A 201 -21.11 -33.26 -19.34
N ALA A 202 -20.11 -33.73 -18.60
CA ALA A 202 -18.74 -33.74 -19.05
C ALA A 202 -18.49 -34.74 -20.16
N VAL A 203 -17.62 -34.39 -21.10
CA VAL A 203 -17.07 -35.30 -22.09
C VAL A 203 -15.57 -35.44 -21.82
N PRO A 204 -15.14 -36.49 -21.09
CA PRO A 204 -13.75 -36.72 -20.80
C PRO A 204 -12.90 -36.86 -22.07
N ALA A 205 -11.82 -36.06 -22.14
CA ALA A 205 -10.84 -36.19 -23.22
C ALA A 205 -9.86 -37.34 -22.87
N GLU A 206 -10.07 -38.52 -23.40
CA GLU A 206 -9.10 -39.62 -23.28
C GLU A 206 -8.18 -39.62 -24.50
N GLY A 207 -6.90 -39.44 -24.30
CA GLY A 207 -5.87 -39.58 -25.35
C GLY A 207 -5.90 -38.54 -26.48
N GLY A 208 -6.53 -37.37 -26.27
CA GLY A 208 -6.55 -36.29 -27.26
C GLY A 208 -7.47 -36.47 -28.47
N ALA A 209 -8.22 -37.57 -28.56
CA ALA A 209 -9.19 -37.82 -29.63
C ALA A 209 -10.63 -37.75 -29.08
N LEU A 210 -11.52 -37.07 -29.80
CA LEU A 210 -12.95 -37.03 -29.49
C LEU A 210 -13.55 -38.42 -29.67
N ASN A 211 -14.03 -39.05 -28.61
CA ASN A 211 -14.80 -40.26 -28.68
C ASN A 211 -16.26 -39.93 -29.06
N VAL A 212 -16.60 -40.06 -30.35
CA VAL A 212 -17.90 -39.70 -30.90
C VAL A 212 -19.07 -40.40 -30.18
N ALA A 213 -18.88 -41.63 -29.71
CA ALA A 213 -19.93 -42.34 -28.99
C ALA A 213 -20.21 -41.71 -27.61
N ARG A 214 -19.17 -41.35 -26.87
CA ARG A 214 -19.30 -40.66 -25.58
C ARG A 214 -19.84 -39.23 -25.73
N ASP A 215 -19.41 -38.52 -26.77
CA ASP A 215 -19.95 -37.18 -27.06
C ASP A 215 -21.45 -37.24 -27.35
N ASN A 216 -21.92 -38.20 -28.16
CA ASN A 216 -23.33 -38.41 -28.44
C ASN A 216 -24.12 -38.82 -27.18
N GLN A 217 -23.54 -39.64 -26.30
CA GLN A 217 -24.15 -40.04 -25.05
C GLN A 217 -24.31 -38.86 -24.11
N ALA A 218 -23.26 -38.01 -23.93
CA ALA A 218 -23.31 -36.82 -23.12
C ALA A 218 -24.32 -35.80 -23.66
N LYS A 219 -24.36 -35.61 -24.98
CA LYS A 219 -25.38 -34.78 -25.63
C LYS A 219 -26.80 -35.26 -25.34
N ALA A 220 -27.07 -36.56 -25.44
CA ALA A 220 -28.38 -37.12 -25.14
C ALA A 220 -28.75 -36.96 -23.68
N ALA A 221 -27.80 -37.18 -22.74
CA ALA A 221 -28.03 -37.00 -21.32
C ALA A 221 -28.33 -35.51 -20.97
N ALA A 222 -27.56 -34.58 -21.53
CA ALA A 222 -27.80 -33.15 -21.32
C ALA A 222 -29.13 -32.68 -21.92
N ALA A 223 -29.50 -33.20 -23.11
CA ALA A 223 -30.80 -32.93 -23.71
C ALA A 223 -31.96 -33.46 -22.85
N ALA A 224 -31.82 -34.65 -22.25
CA ALA A 224 -32.80 -35.23 -21.34
C ALA A 224 -32.90 -34.38 -20.04
N ALA A 225 -31.78 -33.94 -19.45
CA ALA A 225 -31.77 -33.06 -18.31
C ALA A 225 -32.51 -31.75 -18.62
N ARG A 226 -32.22 -31.13 -19.77
CA ARG A 226 -32.91 -29.91 -20.22
C ARG A 226 -34.42 -30.12 -20.38
N ALA A 227 -34.82 -31.25 -20.98
CA ALA A 227 -36.21 -31.58 -21.18
C ALA A 227 -36.99 -31.72 -19.83
N ARG A 228 -36.37 -32.34 -18.82
CA ARG A 228 -36.92 -32.45 -17.47
C ARG A 228 -37.17 -31.06 -16.87
N VAL A 229 -36.15 -30.17 -16.94
CA VAL A 229 -36.30 -28.81 -16.42
C VAL A 229 -37.39 -28.02 -17.15
N LEU A 230 -37.47 -28.14 -18.46
CA LEU A 230 -38.53 -27.50 -19.27
C LEU A 230 -39.93 -28.11 -19.03
N ALA A 231 -40.00 -29.37 -18.57
CA ALA A 231 -41.24 -30.01 -18.17
C ALA A 231 -41.72 -29.59 -16.75
N GLY A 232 -40.89 -28.83 -15.99
CA GLY A 232 -41.24 -28.29 -14.69
C GLY A 232 -40.45 -28.84 -13.49
N ASP A 233 -39.48 -29.76 -13.72
CA ASP A 233 -38.60 -30.24 -12.67
C ASP A 233 -37.74 -29.04 -12.14
N ASP A 234 -37.43 -29.06 -10.84
CA ASP A 234 -36.55 -28.03 -10.27
C ASP A 234 -35.14 -28.16 -10.84
N PHE A 235 -34.61 -27.07 -11.39
CA PHE A 235 -33.29 -27.04 -12.02
C PHE A 235 -32.20 -27.46 -11.03
N GLY A 236 -32.27 -27.00 -9.79
CA GLY A 236 -31.27 -27.32 -8.76
C GLY A 236 -31.27 -28.80 -8.39
N GLN A 237 -32.45 -29.41 -8.32
CA GLN A 237 -32.55 -30.86 -8.12
C GLN A 237 -31.94 -31.64 -9.31
N VAL A 238 -32.29 -31.27 -10.54
CA VAL A 238 -31.74 -31.94 -11.73
C VAL A 238 -30.22 -31.75 -11.79
N ALA A 239 -29.71 -30.53 -11.49
CA ALA A 239 -28.27 -30.27 -11.42
C ALA A 239 -27.56 -31.14 -10.37
N SER A 240 -28.15 -31.27 -9.18
CA SER A 240 -27.57 -32.10 -8.11
C SER A 240 -27.54 -33.59 -8.45
N GLU A 241 -28.49 -34.07 -9.31
CA GLU A 241 -28.58 -35.44 -9.72
C GLU A 241 -27.61 -35.81 -10.86
N VAL A 242 -27.44 -34.91 -11.84
CA VAL A 242 -26.80 -35.30 -13.13
C VAL A 242 -25.64 -34.41 -13.55
N SER A 243 -25.37 -33.28 -12.88
CA SER A 243 -24.30 -32.38 -13.29
C SER A 243 -22.93 -32.89 -12.87
N ASP A 244 -21.95 -32.77 -13.76
CA ASP A 244 -20.53 -32.97 -13.45
C ASP A 244 -19.79 -31.68 -13.10
N ALA A 245 -20.52 -30.55 -12.98
CA ALA A 245 -19.93 -29.27 -12.61
C ALA A 245 -19.53 -29.21 -11.13
N ALA A 246 -18.53 -28.41 -10.80
CA ALA A 246 -18.14 -28.19 -9.41
C ALA A 246 -19.29 -27.60 -8.55
N SER A 247 -20.21 -26.88 -9.18
CA SER A 247 -21.42 -26.33 -8.57
C SER A 247 -22.54 -27.35 -8.28
N GLN A 248 -22.37 -28.61 -8.68
CA GLN A 248 -23.37 -29.70 -8.51
C GLN A 248 -23.91 -29.74 -7.08
N ALA A 249 -23.03 -29.77 -6.07
CA ALA A 249 -23.40 -29.86 -4.65
C ALA A 249 -24.30 -28.70 -4.18
N ASN A 250 -24.26 -27.57 -4.89
CA ASN A 250 -25.09 -26.37 -4.62
C ASN A 250 -26.24 -26.25 -5.65
N GLY A 251 -26.67 -27.34 -6.26
CA GLY A 251 -27.73 -27.33 -7.27
C GLY A 251 -27.37 -26.50 -8.50
N GLY A 252 -26.09 -26.51 -8.87
CA GLY A 252 -25.58 -25.77 -10.01
C GLY A 252 -25.48 -24.26 -9.85
N LEU A 253 -25.73 -23.71 -8.64
CA LEU A 253 -25.77 -22.27 -8.39
C LEU A 253 -24.37 -21.65 -8.47
N ILE A 254 -24.25 -20.56 -9.23
CA ILE A 254 -23.03 -19.79 -9.46
C ILE A 254 -23.35 -18.29 -9.35
N GLY A 255 -22.54 -17.56 -8.64
CA GLY A 255 -22.67 -16.10 -8.54
C GLY A 255 -23.08 -15.57 -7.17
N PRO A 256 -23.32 -14.26 -7.06
CA PRO A 256 -23.31 -13.28 -8.17
C PRO A 256 -21.93 -13.10 -8.80
N ILE A 257 -21.87 -12.99 -10.12
CA ILE A 257 -20.67 -12.74 -10.92
C ILE A 257 -20.90 -11.49 -11.75
N ALA A 258 -19.89 -10.62 -11.87
CA ALA A 258 -19.99 -9.49 -12.79
C ALA A 258 -20.17 -9.97 -14.23
N LEU A 259 -21.10 -9.39 -14.95
CA LEU A 259 -21.40 -9.78 -16.33
C LEU A 259 -20.14 -9.67 -17.24
N ALA A 260 -19.29 -8.69 -16.95
CA ALA A 260 -18.02 -8.48 -17.65
C ALA A 260 -16.99 -9.60 -17.43
N ASP A 261 -17.06 -10.33 -16.30
CA ASP A 261 -16.14 -11.42 -15.95
C ASP A 261 -16.51 -12.75 -16.62
N LEU A 262 -17.68 -12.83 -17.24
CA LEU A 262 -18.11 -14.00 -17.96
C LEU A 262 -17.37 -14.11 -19.31
N ALA A 263 -17.05 -15.35 -19.70
CA ALA A 263 -16.58 -15.64 -21.05
C ALA A 263 -17.60 -15.12 -22.08
N GLU A 264 -17.12 -14.59 -23.21
CA GLU A 264 -17.97 -13.95 -24.23
C GLU A 264 -19.16 -14.81 -24.64
N SER A 265 -18.91 -16.12 -24.92
CA SER A 265 -19.96 -17.06 -25.32
C SER A 265 -21.05 -17.28 -24.25
N VAL A 266 -20.67 -17.20 -22.96
CA VAL A 266 -21.61 -17.32 -21.85
C VAL A 266 -22.40 -16.02 -21.70
N ARG A 267 -21.73 -14.88 -21.83
CA ARG A 267 -22.35 -13.55 -21.76
C ARG A 267 -23.43 -13.38 -22.83
N GLU A 268 -23.11 -13.70 -24.10
CA GLU A 268 -24.07 -13.63 -25.20
C GLU A 268 -25.31 -14.50 -24.96
N GLN A 269 -25.13 -15.70 -24.40
CA GLN A 269 -26.25 -16.55 -24.04
C GLN A 269 -27.10 -15.94 -22.94
N ILE A 270 -26.47 -15.41 -21.90
CA ILE A 270 -27.17 -14.85 -20.72
C ILE A 270 -27.91 -13.57 -21.09
N GLU A 271 -27.33 -12.70 -21.92
CA GLU A 271 -27.98 -11.47 -22.38
C GLU A 271 -29.24 -11.75 -23.22
N ALA A 272 -29.32 -12.91 -23.85
CA ALA A 272 -30.49 -13.36 -24.61
C ALA A 272 -31.58 -13.99 -23.74
N LEU A 273 -31.34 -14.22 -22.42
CA LEU A 273 -32.28 -14.88 -21.52
C LEU A 273 -33.03 -13.90 -20.64
N GLU A 274 -34.32 -14.16 -20.47
CA GLU A 274 -35.10 -13.54 -19.40
C GLU A 274 -34.80 -14.20 -18.03
N VAL A 275 -34.94 -13.45 -16.96
CA VAL A 275 -34.77 -13.99 -15.60
C VAL A 275 -35.74 -15.16 -15.38
N GLY A 276 -35.21 -16.29 -14.95
CA GLY A 276 -35.94 -17.54 -14.78
C GLY A 276 -35.88 -18.46 -15.99
N ALA A 277 -35.45 -17.98 -17.16
CA ALA A 277 -35.38 -18.78 -18.39
C ALA A 277 -34.20 -19.75 -18.40
N VAL A 278 -34.39 -20.87 -19.10
CA VAL A 278 -33.38 -21.92 -19.32
C VAL A 278 -32.84 -21.80 -20.73
N GLY A 279 -31.53 -21.62 -20.83
CA GLY A 279 -30.81 -21.46 -22.09
C GLY A 279 -30.84 -22.72 -22.99
N GLN A 280 -30.23 -22.58 -24.15
CA GLN A 280 -30.04 -23.70 -25.07
C GLN A 280 -28.95 -24.65 -24.54
N LEU A 281 -28.90 -25.83 -25.13
CA LEU A 281 -27.84 -26.79 -24.89
C LEU A 281 -26.60 -26.37 -25.71
N GLU A 282 -25.52 -26.07 -24.99
CA GLU A 282 -24.29 -25.60 -25.61
C GLU A 282 -23.16 -26.63 -25.47
N ARG A 283 -22.35 -26.79 -26.54
CA ARG A 283 -21.14 -27.60 -26.50
C ARG A 283 -19.95 -26.76 -26.11
N THR A 284 -19.39 -27.04 -24.95
CA THR A 284 -18.17 -26.39 -24.41
C THR A 284 -16.97 -27.34 -24.55
N THR A 285 -15.77 -26.86 -24.20
CA THR A 285 -14.56 -27.69 -24.14
C THR A 285 -14.67 -28.78 -23.07
N ALA A 286 -15.42 -28.58 -22.01
CA ALA A 286 -15.61 -29.54 -20.92
C ALA A 286 -16.71 -30.58 -21.21
N GLY A 287 -17.70 -30.23 -22.03
CA GLY A 287 -18.86 -31.08 -22.27
C GLY A 287 -20.05 -30.30 -22.79
N TYR A 288 -21.25 -30.74 -22.44
CA TYR A 288 -22.50 -30.07 -22.76
C TYR A 288 -23.03 -29.32 -21.57
N GLN A 289 -23.28 -28.04 -21.74
CA GLN A 289 -23.71 -27.13 -20.69
C GLN A 289 -25.12 -26.59 -20.95
N ILE A 290 -25.88 -26.45 -19.87
CA ILE A 290 -27.20 -25.80 -19.85
C ILE A 290 -27.13 -24.75 -18.77
N LEU A 291 -27.48 -23.50 -19.08
CA LEU A 291 -27.54 -22.39 -18.13
C LEU A 291 -28.98 -21.98 -17.86
N LYS A 292 -29.24 -21.54 -16.66
CA LYS A 292 -30.46 -20.86 -16.26
C LYS A 292 -30.12 -19.53 -15.61
N LEU A 293 -30.71 -18.43 -16.08
CA LEU A 293 -30.57 -17.13 -15.46
C LEU A 293 -31.48 -17.07 -14.21
N VAL A 294 -30.88 -16.97 -13.03
CA VAL A 294 -31.62 -16.88 -11.75
C VAL A 294 -31.97 -15.44 -11.44
N SER A 295 -30.99 -14.55 -11.54
CA SER A 295 -31.20 -13.11 -11.37
C SER A 295 -30.15 -12.32 -12.16
N ALA A 296 -30.50 -11.09 -12.50
CA ALA A 296 -29.61 -10.13 -13.11
C ALA A 296 -29.83 -8.75 -12.49
N THR A 297 -28.75 -8.03 -12.22
CA THR A 297 -28.81 -6.62 -11.81
C THR A 297 -28.39 -5.72 -12.96
N GLN A 298 -28.84 -4.48 -12.94
CA GLN A 298 -28.34 -3.45 -13.83
C GLN A 298 -27.14 -2.74 -13.20
N PRO A 299 -26.26 -2.15 -14.00
CA PRO A 299 -25.25 -1.26 -13.48
C PRO A 299 -25.93 -0.14 -12.69
N THR A 300 -25.46 0.11 -11.48
CA THR A 300 -26.07 1.12 -10.62
C THR A 300 -24.96 1.98 -10.03
N PRO A 301 -24.94 3.29 -10.31
CA PRO A 301 -23.97 4.17 -9.70
C PRO A 301 -24.28 4.33 -8.20
N ASP A 302 -23.22 4.35 -7.40
CA ASP A 302 -23.31 4.73 -6.00
C ASP A 302 -23.78 6.20 -5.91
N PRO A 303 -24.70 6.55 -5.00
CA PRO A 303 -25.08 7.93 -4.82
C PRO A 303 -23.87 8.82 -4.49
N PHE A 304 -23.85 10.04 -5.03
CA PHE A 304 -22.77 10.99 -4.76
C PHE A 304 -22.49 11.17 -3.28
N ASP A 305 -23.53 11.26 -2.46
CA ASP A 305 -23.39 11.50 -1.02
C ASP A 305 -22.62 10.36 -0.31
N ASP A 306 -22.69 9.14 -0.83
CA ASP A 306 -22.01 7.98 -0.26
C ASP A 306 -20.50 7.97 -0.64
N VAL A 307 -20.12 8.48 -1.81
CA VAL A 307 -18.75 8.50 -2.33
C VAL A 307 -18.07 9.85 -2.19
N ARG A 308 -18.81 10.91 -1.86
CA ARG A 308 -18.33 12.29 -1.76
C ARG A 308 -17.07 12.42 -0.90
N GLN A 309 -17.09 11.84 0.30
CA GLN A 309 -15.94 11.96 1.21
C GLN A 309 -14.70 11.29 0.64
N SER A 310 -14.84 10.13 0.02
CA SER A 310 -13.73 9.43 -0.64
C SER A 310 -13.11 10.26 -1.78
N ILE A 311 -13.94 10.95 -2.58
CA ILE A 311 -13.46 11.83 -3.65
C ILE A 311 -12.69 13.01 -3.05
N LEU A 312 -13.23 13.65 -2.01
CA LEU A 312 -12.56 14.78 -1.33
C LEU A 312 -11.21 14.34 -0.71
N ASP A 313 -11.16 13.17 -0.08
CA ASP A 313 -9.95 12.63 0.54
C ASP A 313 -8.88 12.33 -0.53
N ASN A 314 -9.27 11.74 -1.67
CA ASN A 314 -8.38 11.49 -2.79
C ASN A 314 -7.80 12.79 -3.37
N PHE A 315 -8.63 13.82 -3.56
CA PHE A 315 -8.18 15.14 -4.02
C PHE A 315 -7.24 15.80 -3.02
N PHE A 316 -7.56 15.66 -1.72
CA PHE A 316 -6.70 16.21 -0.68
C PHE A 316 -5.32 15.54 -0.69
N ASP A 317 -5.27 14.23 -0.79
CA ASP A 317 -4.01 13.48 -0.80
C ASP A 317 -3.19 13.76 -2.05
N GLU A 318 -3.83 13.91 -3.21
CA GLU A 318 -3.15 14.29 -4.45
C GLU A 318 -2.58 15.72 -4.38
N ARG A 319 -3.41 16.70 -3.98
CA ARG A 319 -2.98 18.10 -3.84
C ARG A 319 -1.90 18.25 -2.78
N ARG A 320 -2.02 17.51 -1.68
CA ARG A 320 -1.02 17.52 -0.60
C ARG A 320 0.33 17.02 -1.10
N ARG A 321 0.36 15.91 -1.84
CA ARG A 321 1.61 15.39 -2.43
C ARG A 321 2.22 16.42 -3.37
N ARG A 322 1.46 16.92 -4.35
CA ARG A 322 1.93 17.91 -5.32
C ARG A 322 2.43 19.19 -4.64
N ALA A 323 1.65 19.76 -3.74
CA ALA A 323 2.02 20.98 -3.03
C ALA A 323 3.27 20.81 -2.14
N LEU A 324 3.44 19.63 -1.52
CA LEU A 324 4.64 19.33 -0.75
C LEU A 324 5.87 19.19 -1.66
N ASP A 325 5.75 18.49 -2.78
CA ASP A 325 6.84 18.32 -3.73
C ASP A 325 7.29 19.68 -4.32
N GLU A 326 6.35 20.51 -4.76
CA GLU A 326 6.62 21.88 -5.23
C GLU A 326 7.30 22.74 -4.15
N TYR A 327 6.84 22.61 -2.91
CA TYR A 327 7.42 23.35 -1.80
C TYR A 327 8.84 22.87 -1.47
N LEU A 328 9.10 21.58 -1.51
CA LEU A 328 10.43 21.00 -1.31
C LEU A 328 11.40 21.39 -2.43
N ILE A 329 10.94 21.43 -3.68
CA ILE A 329 11.75 21.96 -4.81
C ILE A 329 12.18 23.38 -4.51
N LYS A 330 11.24 24.25 -4.13
CA LYS A 330 11.55 25.64 -3.76
C LYS A 330 12.56 25.72 -2.62
N LEU A 331 12.38 24.95 -1.55
CA LEU A 331 13.31 24.96 -0.42
C LEU A 331 14.71 24.49 -0.82
N ARG A 332 14.81 23.50 -1.71
CA ARG A 332 16.12 23.03 -2.23
C ARG A 332 16.82 24.09 -3.07
N ASP A 333 16.08 24.81 -3.91
CA ASP A 333 16.63 25.87 -4.76
C ASP A 333 17.17 27.06 -3.95
N GLU A 334 16.56 27.35 -2.81
CA GLU A 334 16.95 28.42 -1.88
C GLU A 334 18.06 27.97 -0.89
N ALA A 335 18.33 26.68 -0.79
CA ALA A 335 19.19 26.12 0.24
C ALA A 335 20.67 26.13 -0.13
N ILE A 336 21.52 26.30 0.90
CA ILE A 336 22.94 26.01 0.81
C ILE A 336 23.18 24.59 1.31
N ILE A 337 23.44 23.66 0.39
CA ILE A 337 23.72 22.26 0.67
C ILE A 337 25.19 21.96 0.41
N GLU A 338 25.95 21.68 1.47
CA GLU A 338 27.36 21.34 1.40
C GLU A 338 27.56 19.84 1.58
N TRP A 339 27.92 19.16 0.50
CA TRP A 339 28.24 17.73 0.56
C TRP A 339 29.68 17.50 1.03
N LYS A 340 29.84 16.54 1.94
CA LYS A 340 31.14 16.06 2.42
C LYS A 340 31.46 14.65 1.91
N ASP A 341 30.47 14.00 1.27
CA ASP A 341 30.58 12.69 0.62
C ASP A 341 30.04 12.78 -0.81
N GLU A 342 30.93 12.72 -1.79
CA GLU A 342 30.59 12.84 -3.21
C GLU A 342 29.83 11.60 -3.75
N GLY A 343 29.99 10.45 -3.10
CA GLY A 343 29.24 9.24 -3.45
C GLY A 343 27.75 9.41 -3.11
N LEU A 344 27.46 9.90 -1.89
CA LEU A 344 26.11 10.19 -1.47
C LEU A 344 25.47 11.33 -2.26
N LYS A 345 26.26 12.35 -2.65
CA LYS A 345 25.76 13.39 -3.53
C LYS A 345 25.23 12.83 -4.84
N ARG A 346 25.96 11.93 -5.48
CA ARG A 346 25.53 11.30 -6.74
C ARG A 346 24.23 10.51 -6.55
N LEU A 347 24.14 9.71 -5.48
CA LEU A 347 22.92 8.97 -5.17
C LEU A 347 21.71 9.89 -4.93
N TYR A 348 21.94 11.01 -4.25
CA TYR A 348 20.90 12.03 -4.04
C TYR A 348 20.44 12.65 -5.37
N ASP A 349 21.38 13.07 -6.23
CA ASP A 349 21.08 13.69 -7.53
C ASP A 349 20.32 12.70 -8.44
N GLU A 350 20.72 11.43 -8.46
CA GLU A 350 20.06 10.36 -9.22
C GLU A 350 18.63 10.09 -8.69
N ALA A 351 18.46 10.04 -7.37
CA ALA A 351 17.13 9.83 -6.76
C ALA A 351 16.17 10.98 -7.08
N LEU A 352 16.64 12.22 -7.03
CA LEU A 352 15.82 13.38 -7.42
C LEU A 352 15.45 13.36 -8.90
N ALA A 353 16.38 12.99 -9.79
CA ALA A 353 16.08 12.86 -11.22
C ALA A 353 15.01 11.80 -11.49
N ASN A 354 15.07 10.67 -10.78
CA ASN A 354 14.07 9.60 -10.89
C ASN A 354 12.69 10.03 -10.35
N ARG A 355 12.64 10.74 -9.21
CA ARG A 355 11.37 11.26 -8.66
C ARG A 355 10.70 12.24 -9.63
N ASN A 356 11.47 13.12 -10.25
CA ASN A 356 10.95 14.09 -11.22
C ASN A 356 10.46 13.42 -12.51
N SER A 357 10.99 12.24 -12.89
CA SER A 357 10.56 11.52 -14.08
C SER A 357 9.30 10.67 -13.88
N THR A 358 8.98 10.30 -12.64
CA THR A 358 7.82 9.46 -12.29
C THR A 358 6.61 10.26 -11.80
N GLY A 359 6.77 11.55 -11.56
CA GLY A 359 5.74 12.47 -11.06
C GLY A 359 5.10 13.38 -12.12
N GLY A 360 5.40 13.15 -13.41
CA GLY A 360 4.86 13.93 -14.56
C GLY A 360 3.63 13.29 -15.19
#